data_94f09a4296d9f34c3b26a1de645596b9
#
_entry.id   94f09a4296d9f34c3b26a1de645596b9
#
_cell.length_a   1.000
_cell.length_b   1.000
_cell.length_c   1.000
_cell.angle_alpha   90.00
_cell.angle_beta   90.00
_cell.angle_gamma   90.00
#
_symmetry.space_group_name_H-M   'P 1'
#
loop_
_entity.id
_entity.type
_entity.pdbx_description
1 polymer ?
#
loop_
_entity_poly.entity_id
_entity_poly.type
_entity_poly.pdbx_seq_one_letter_code
_entity_poly.pdbx_strand_id
1 'polypeptide(L)' 'MAYMRLGDLLIAAGAITQEQLEEALTIQKQTKERLGDVLIENNIITERQLIEALQMQLGV' A
#
# COMPACT_ATOMS: atom_id res chain seq x y z
N MET A 1 1.04 20.52 6.43
CA MET A 1 0.25 19.83 5.42
C MET A 1 0.50 18.35 5.48
N ALA A 2 -0.51 17.57 5.69
CA ALA A 2 -0.35 16.14 5.87
C ALA A 2 -0.49 15.43 4.53
N TYR A 3 0.59 14.84 4.08
CA TYR A 3 0.59 13.97 2.92
C TYR A 3 0.90 12.56 3.38
N MET A 4 -0.03 11.66 3.21
CA MET A 4 0.16 10.28 3.64
C MET A 4 0.61 9.43 2.46
N ARG A 5 1.63 8.61 2.70
CA ARG A 5 2.07 7.65 1.72
C ARG A 5 1.04 6.54 1.59
N LEU A 6 1.05 5.87 0.44
CA LEU A 6 0.10 4.80 0.20
C LEU A 6 0.11 3.75 1.31
N GLY A 7 1.30 3.33 1.74
CA GLY A 7 1.41 2.35 2.82
C GLY A 7 0.77 2.81 4.10
N ASP A 8 0.97 4.08 4.45
CA ASP A 8 0.40 4.64 5.67
C ASP A 8 -1.12 4.68 5.60
N LEU A 9 -1.66 5.03 4.42
CA LEU A 9 -3.11 5.03 4.22
C LEU A 9 -3.70 3.64 4.37
N LEU A 10 -3.03 2.64 3.82
CA LEU A 10 -3.49 1.27 3.92
C LEU A 10 -3.49 0.76 5.35
N ILE A 11 -2.48 1.15 6.14
CA ILE A 11 -2.45 0.81 7.55
C ILE A 11 -3.59 1.51 8.28
N ALA A 12 -3.78 2.79 8.03
CA ALA A 12 -4.83 3.58 8.68
C ALA A 12 -6.21 3.03 8.35
N ALA A 13 -6.39 2.52 7.13
CA ALA A 13 -7.66 1.93 6.71
C ALA A 13 -7.85 0.51 7.23
N GLY A 14 -6.83 -0.07 7.86
CA GLY A 14 -6.92 -1.43 8.37
C GLY A 14 -6.74 -2.49 7.30
N ALA A 15 -6.28 -2.11 6.12
CA ALA A 15 -6.10 -3.06 5.03
C ALA A 15 -4.84 -3.91 5.19
N ILE A 16 -3.79 -3.33 5.79
CA ILE A 16 -2.55 -4.04 6.05
C ILE A 16 -2.03 -3.70 7.43
N THR A 17 -1.08 -4.50 7.92
CA THR A 17 -0.39 -4.23 9.17
C THR A 17 0.97 -3.61 8.89
N GLN A 18 1.61 -3.09 9.94
CA GLN A 18 2.96 -2.54 9.82
C GLN A 18 3.93 -3.61 9.32
N GLU A 19 3.80 -4.83 9.83
CA GLU A 19 4.66 -5.93 9.43
C GLU A 19 4.50 -6.25 7.94
N GLN A 20 3.25 -6.26 7.47
CA GLN A 20 2.98 -6.50 6.05
C GLN A 20 3.58 -5.42 5.17
N LEU A 21 3.51 -4.17 5.62
CA LEU A 21 4.10 -3.07 4.87
C LEU A 21 5.61 -3.22 4.79
N GLU A 22 6.26 -3.56 5.90
CA GLU A 22 7.71 -3.73 5.91
C GLU A 22 8.15 -4.86 4.99
N GLU A 23 7.40 -5.95 4.99
CA GLU A 23 7.65 -7.07 4.12
C GLU A 23 7.55 -6.67 2.65
N ALA A 24 6.48 -5.94 2.33
CA ALA A 24 6.25 -5.47 0.97
C ALA A 24 7.35 -4.51 0.52
N LEU A 25 7.82 -3.64 1.41
CA LEU A 25 8.89 -2.71 1.08
C LEU A 25 10.19 -3.45 0.79
N THR A 26 10.46 -4.53 1.51
CA THR A 26 11.63 -5.36 1.27
C THR A 26 11.56 -6.00 -0.12
N ILE A 27 10.40 -6.52 -0.48
CA ILE A 27 10.19 -7.12 -1.79
C ILE A 27 10.34 -6.05 -2.88
N GLN A 28 9.77 -4.88 -2.64
CA GLN A 28 9.83 -3.79 -3.60
C GLN A 28 11.26 -3.39 -3.93
N LYS A 29 12.13 -3.38 -2.94
CA LYS A 29 13.54 -3.05 -3.16
C LYS A 29 14.21 -4.04 -4.09
N GLN A 30 13.80 -5.29 -4.04
CA GLN A 30 14.37 -6.35 -4.87
C GLN A 30 13.79 -6.34 -6.28
N THR A 31 12.48 -6.13 -6.41
CA THR A 31 11.79 -6.21 -7.70
C THR A 31 11.69 -4.88 -8.40
N LYS A 32 11.80 -3.78 -7.65
CA LYS A 32 11.64 -2.42 -8.15
C LYS A 32 10.26 -2.15 -8.72
N GLU A 33 9.29 -2.94 -8.32
CA GLU A 33 7.89 -2.72 -8.69
C GLU A 33 7.27 -1.66 -7.78
N ARG A 34 6.08 -1.19 -8.16
CA ARG A 34 5.36 -0.26 -7.32
C ARG A 34 4.84 -1.00 -6.09
N LEU A 35 4.76 -0.28 -4.97
CA LEU A 35 4.30 -0.88 -3.72
C LEU A 35 2.92 -1.52 -3.87
N GLY A 36 1.98 -0.84 -4.55
CA GLY A 36 0.66 -1.39 -4.77
C GLY A 36 0.67 -2.72 -5.50
N ASP A 37 1.52 -2.82 -6.52
CA ASP A 37 1.63 -4.06 -7.30
C ASP A 37 2.18 -5.19 -6.44
N VAL A 38 3.19 -4.89 -5.62
CA VAL A 38 3.77 -5.88 -4.72
C VAL A 38 2.71 -6.39 -3.75
N LEU A 39 1.92 -5.48 -3.18
CA LEU A 39 0.88 -5.86 -2.23
C LEU A 39 -0.18 -6.75 -2.88
N ILE A 40 -0.57 -6.45 -4.10
CA ILE A 40 -1.57 -7.26 -4.81
C ILE A 40 -1.01 -8.63 -5.18
N GLU A 41 0.20 -8.67 -5.71
CA GLU A 41 0.83 -9.91 -6.12
C GLU A 41 1.02 -10.89 -4.97
N ASN A 42 1.23 -10.36 -3.77
CA ASN A 42 1.42 -11.18 -2.59
C ASN A 42 0.11 -11.40 -1.82
N ASN A 43 -1.02 -11.04 -2.43
CA ASN A 43 -2.35 -11.24 -1.85
C ASN A 43 -2.54 -10.53 -0.52
N ILE A 44 -1.83 -9.44 -0.31
CA ILE A 44 -1.95 -8.65 0.91
C ILE A 44 -3.16 -7.73 0.82
N ILE A 45 -3.40 -7.17 -0.37
CA ILE A 45 -4.59 -6.35 -0.63
C ILE A 45 -5.18 -6.74 -1.99
N THR A 46 -6.41 -6.26 -2.24
CA THR A 46 -7.07 -6.43 -3.53
C THR A 46 -6.89 -5.17 -4.36
N GLU A 47 -7.15 -5.29 -5.66
CA GLU A 47 -7.12 -4.13 -6.55
C GLU A 47 -8.08 -3.04 -6.07
N ARG A 48 -9.24 -3.46 -5.57
CA ARG A 48 -10.23 -2.52 -5.08
C ARG A 48 -9.70 -1.70 -3.90
N GLN A 49 -9.02 -2.37 -2.97
CA GLN A 49 -8.43 -1.69 -1.83
C GLN A 49 -7.36 -0.71 -2.27
N LEU A 50 -6.58 -1.08 -3.28
CA LEU A 50 -5.57 -0.18 -3.82
C LEU A 50 -6.21 1.05 -4.45
N ILE A 51 -7.25 0.86 -5.25
CA ILE A 51 -7.95 1.96 -5.90
C ILE A 51 -8.53 2.92 -4.86
N GLU A 52 -9.15 2.39 -3.82
CA GLU A 52 -9.72 3.20 -2.75
C GLU A 52 -8.65 4.01 -2.03
N ALA A 53 -7.51 3.39 -1.76
CA ALA A 53 -6.42 4.09 -1.08
C ALA A 53 -5.83 5.20 -1.96
N LEU A 54 -5.72 4.95 -3.26
CA LEU A 54 -5.22 5.96 -4.18
C LEU A 54 -6.16 7.17 -4.24
N GLN A 55 -7.46 6.93 -4.20
CA GLN A 55 -8.43 8.01 -4.16
C GLN A 55 -8.26 8.86 -2.90
N MET A 56 -8.05 8.20 -1.77
CA MET A 56 -7.81 8.91 -0.52
C MET A 56 -6.51 9.71 -0.56
N GLN A 57 -5.49 9.15 -1.19
CA GLN A 57 -4.20 9.82 -1.31
C GLN A 57 -4.29 11.10 -2.12
N LEU A 58 -5.20 11.16 -3.08
CA LEU A 58 -5.42 12.35 -3.90
C LEU A 58 -6.14 13.46 -3.14
N GLY A 59 -6.64 13.18 -1.95
CA GLY A 59 -7.28 14.20 -1.14
C GLY A 59 -8.69 14.55 -1.54
N VAL A 60 -9.37 13.63 -2.18
CA VAL A 60 -10.75 13.85 -2.62
C VAL A 60 -11.73 13.15 -1.73
#